data_7d4efb049110b54ba55160a37b52062a
#
_entry.id   7d4efb049110b54ba55160a37b52062a
#
_cell.length_a   1.000
_cell.length_b   1.000
_cell.length_c   1.000
_cell.angle_alpha   90.00
_cell.angle_beta   90.00
_cell.angle_gamma   90.00
#
_symmetry.space_group_name_H-M   'P 1'
#
loop_
_entity.id
_entity.type
_entity.pdbx_description
1 polymer ?
#
loop_
_entity_poly.entity_id
_entity_poly.type
_entity_poly.pdbx_seq_one_letter_code
_entity_poly.pdbx_strand_id
1 'polypeptide(L)'
;MKEDPPSILQTQRFWDAFYINDRVAEFRRWLYIEAYGDEYPAELGTDGYITRSELRQMADALHVGPGQKIADMGCGRGGPGQWIARATGAALVGIDISDVALQKARERARQPGITVSYQTGSFDSTGLDAATFDGAMSVDVIWAIPDKRAGFAETVRILKPGARFVFTDWERDLSPPNYPPPFRDHLAVLKAVGFEIELHQVLTDAEAVRRVFYEKMLARQDELIRDLGEQAAQLRLREGRAWMGLIDGVDYLKHSRRVLVAARKVGHLLP
;
A
#
# COMPACT_ATOMS: atom_id res chain seq x y z
N MET A 1 -6.99 -4.71 -30.03
CA MET A 1 -6.38 -5.83 -29.30
C MET A 1 -6.37 -5.45 -27.84
N LYS A 2 -7.09 -6.17 -26.98
CA LYS A 2 -6.93 -6.02 -25.53
C LYS A 2 -5.57 -6.62 -25.22
N GLU A 3 -4.64 -5.81 -24.74
CA GLU A 3 -3.39 -6.34 -24.18
C GLU A 3 -3.78 -7.20 -22.96
N ASP A 4 -3.31 -8.43 -22.93
CA ASP A 4 -3.46 -9.29 -21.75
C ASP A 4 -2.81 -8.60 -20.55
N PRO A 5 -3.42 -8.70 -19.35
CA PRO A 5 -2.83 -8.13 -18.15
C PRO A 5 -1.41 -8.67 -17.96
N PRO A 6 -0.47 -7.84 -17.46
CA PRO A 6 0.91 -8.28 -17.28
C PRO A 6 0.95 -9.55 -16.42
N SER A 7 1.74 -10.53 -16.86
CA SER A 7 1.92 -11.76 -16.08
C SER A 7 2.45 -11.45 -14.68
N ILE A 8 2.15 -12.29 -13.68
CA ILE A 8 2.70 -12.19 -12.31
C ILE A 8 4.21 -11.98 -12.29
N LEU A 9 4.95 -12.65 -13.19
CA LEU A 9 6.41 -12.50 -13.32
C LEU A 9 6.83 -11.10 -13.78
N GLN A 10 6.05 -10.45 -14.66
CA GLN A 10 6.32 -9.07 -15.06
C GLN A 10 6.07 -8.11 -13.90
N THR A 11 5.03 -8.34 -13.11
CA THR A 11 4.71 -7.55 -11.94
C THR A 11 5.77 -7.73 -10.83
N GLN A 12 6.19 -8.95 -10.55
CA GLN A 12 7.25 -9.23 -9.58
C GLN A 12 8.56 -8.55 -9.99
N ARG A 13 8.98 -8.69 -11.24
CA ARG A 13 10.21 -8.04 -11.77
C ARG A 13 10.15 -6.52 -11.64
N PHE A 14 8.99 -5.93 -11.87
CA PHE A 14 8.81 -4.49 -11.71
C PHE A 14 9.03 -4.08 -10.25
N TRP A 15 8.43 -4.79 -9.30
CA TRP A 15 8.57 -4.48 -7.88
C TRP A 15 9.96 -4.80 -7.33
N ASP A 16 10.59 -5.87 -7.78
CA ASP A 16 11.99 -6.15 -7.43
C ASP A 16 12.92 -5.02 -7.89
N ALA A 17 12.75 -4.55 -9.12
CA ALA A 17 13.50 -3.40 -9.65
C ALA A 17 13.20 -2.11 -8.86
N PHE A 18 11.96 -1.93 -8.41
CA PHE A 18 11.58 -0.79 -7.56
C PHE A 18 12.28 -0.81 -6.20
N TYR A 19 12.37 -1.99 -5.57
CA TYR A 19 12.92 -2.13 -4.21
C TYR A 19 14.45 -2.30 -4.17
N ILE A 20 15.10 -2.66 -5.28
CA ILE A 20 16.55 -2.92 -5.30
C ILE A 20 17.39 -1.66 -5.11
N ASN A 21 16.90 -0.50 -5.54
CA ASN A 21 17.66 0.75 -5.55
C ASN A 21 17.41 1.55 -4.27
N ASP A 22 18.33 1.45 -3.30
CA ASP A 22 18.22 2.16 -2.03
C ASP A 22 18.37 3.69 -2.15
N ARG A 23 19.11 4.21 -3.13
CA ARG A 23 19.23 5.66 -3.36
C ARG A 23 17.89 6.27 -3.79
N VAL A 24 17.13 5.57 -4.65
CA VAL A 24 15.77 5.98 -5.00
C VAL A 24 14.89 6.04 -3.76
N ALA A 25 14.98 5.01 -2.92
CA ALA A 25 14.19 4.95 -1.69
C ALA A 25 14.57 6.08 -0.71
N GLU A 26 15.85 6.41 -0.58
CA GLU A 26 16.33 7.52 0.26
C GLU A 26 15.84 8.87 -0.25
N PHE A 27 15.95 9.13 -1.56
CA PHE A 27 15.43 10.34 -2.18
C PHE A 27 13.91 10.48 -1.99
N ARG A 28 13.14 9.41 -2.22
CA ARG A 28 11.70 9.42 -1.97
C ARG A 28 11.35 9.65 -0.51
N ARG A 29 12.07 9.02 0.41
CA ARG A 29 11.88 9.22 1.85
C ARG A 29 12.09 10.69 2.22
N TRP A 30 13.13 11.31 1.68
CA TRP A 30 13.35 12.74 1.86
C TRP A 30 12.16 13.56 1.36
N LEU A 31 11.63 13.28 0.16
CA LEU A 31 10.44 13.96 -0.36
C LEU A 31 9.21 13.82 0.54
N TYR A 32 9.00 12.62 1.12
CA TYR A 32 7.90 12.39 2.06
C TYR A 32 8.09 13.16 3.37
N ILE A 33 9.32 13.23 3.89
CA ILE A 33 9.63 14.03 5.08
C ILE A 33 9.33 15.51 4.81
N GLU A 34 9.73 16.04 3.66
CA GLU A 34 9.46 17.43 3.26
C GLU A 34 7.95 17.72 3.09
N ALA A 35 7.17 16.70 2.68
CA ALA A 35 5.74 16.85 2.44
C ALA A 35 4.89 16.67 3.70
N TYR A 36 5.27 15.76 4.60
CA TYR A 36 4.50 15.39 5.79
C TYR A 36 5.10 15.87 7.13
N GLY A 37 6.36 16.34 7.12
CA GLY A 37 7.05 16.71 8.36
C GLY A 37 7.09 15.55 9.37
N ASP A 38 6.81 15.85 10.64
CA ASP A 38 6.88 14.89 11.74
C ASP A 38 5.82 13.77 11.65
N GLU A 39 4.77 13.94 10.84
CA GLU A 39 3.79 12.88 10.61
C GLU A 39 4.32 11.75 9.75
N TYR A 40 5.39 11.96 8.96
CA TYR A 40 5.98 10.86 8.19
C TYR A 40 6.83 9.94 9.09
N PRO A 41 6.52 8.63 9.14
CA PRO A 41 7.27 7.68 9.95
C PRO A 41 8.56 7.22 9.24
N ALA A 42 9.54 8.11 9.09
CA ALA A 42 10.77 7.90 8.32
C ALA A 42 11.57 6.66 8.77
N GLU A 43 11.50 6.33 10.08
CA GLU A 43 12.17 5.16 10.67
C GLU A 43 11.60 3.83 10.17
N LEU A 44 10.39 3.82 9.65
CA LEU A 44 9.76 2.61 9.10
C LEU A 44 10.28 2.23 7.71
N GLY A 45 10.97 3.15 7.02
CA GLY A 45 11.50 2.91 5.68
C GLY A 45 10.43 2.53 4.67
N THR A 46 9.21 3.02 4.87
CA THR A 46 8.10 2.83 3.92
C THR A 46 8.33 3.66 2.66
N ASP A 47 7.76 3.22 1.56
CA ASP A 47 7.74 3.93 0.28
C ASP A 47 6.31 4.41 -0.08
N GLY A 48 5.49 4.70 0.92
CA GLY A 48 4.08 5.08 0.77
C GLY A 48 3.74 6.39 1.48
N TYR A 49 2.48 6.79 1.36
CA TYR A 49 1.93 8.04 1.91
C TYR A 49 1.39 7.88 3.35
N ILE A 50 1.73 6.79 4.03
CA ILE A 50 1.23 6.52 5.38
C ILE A 50 1.80 7.51 6.40
N THR A 51 0.95 7.98 7.32
CA THR A 51 1.32 8.85 8.43
C THR A 51 1.27 8.11 9.76
N ARG A 52 1.90 8.71 10.80
CA ARG A 52 1.84 8.19 12.18
C ARG A 52 0.41 8.16 12.71
N SER A 53 -0.38 9.19 12.40
CA SER A 53 -1.78 9.27 12.80
C SER A 53 -2.64 8.19 12.13
N GLU A 54 -2.41 7.93 10.84
CA GLU A 54 -3.09 6.86 10.11
C GLU A 54 -2.71 5.48 10.65
N LEU A 55 -1.43 5.23 10.96
CA LEU A 55 -1.00 3.97 11.59
C LEU A 55 -1.71 3.70 12.92
N ARG A 56 -1.89 4.74 13.77
CA ARG A 56 -2.66 4.61 15.01
C ARG A 56 -4.13 4.26 14.73
N GLN A 57 -4.76 4.98 13.80
CA GLN A 57 -6.15 4.69 13.41
C GLN A 57 -6.32 3.27 12.86
N MET A 58 -5.37 2.80 12.03
CA MET A 58 -5.39 1.43 11.51
C MET A 58 -5.24 0.40 12.63
N ALA A 59 -4.32 0.62 13.58
CA ALA A 59 -4.12 -0.27 14.73
C ALA A 59 -5.39 -0.37 15.58
N ASP A 60 -6.02 0.76 15.86
CA ASP A 60 -7.28 0.83 16.62
C ASP A 60 -8.42 0.13 15.87
N ALA A 61 -8.56 0.37 14.56
CA ALA A 61 -9.63 -0.20 13.74
C ALA A 61 -9.51 -1.71 13.50
N LEU A 62 -8.31 -2.29 13.63
CA LEU A 62 -8.10 -3.74 13.51
C LEU A 62 -8.73 -4.52 14.66
N HIS A 63 -8.88 -3.93 15.84
CA HIS A 63 -9.39 -4.58 17.05
C HIS A 63 -8.69 -5.91 17.37
N VAL A 64 -7.38 -5.94 17.30
CA VAL A 64 -6.54 -7.11 17.59
C VAL A 64 -5.59 -6.83 18.74
N GLY A 65 -5.10 -7.89 19.40
CA GLY A 65 -4.20 -7.79 20.53
C GLY A 65 -3.27 -8.99 20.69
N PRO A 66 -2.58 -9.13 21.84
CA PRO A 66 -1.69 -10.25 22.14
C PRO A 66 -2.37 -11.61 21.95
N GLY A 67 -1.65 -12.55 21.35
CA GLY A 67 -2.15 -13.89 21.05
C GLY A 67 -2.94 -14.01 19.75
N GLN A 68 -3.25 -12.88 19.11
CA GLN A 68 -3.91 -12.82 17.81
C GLN A 68 -2.92 -12.66 16.67
N LYS A 69 -3.37 -12.84 15.42
CA LYS A 69 -2.53 -12.89 14.23
C LYS A 69 -3.10 -12.02 13.12
N ILE A 70 -2.26 -11.16 12.55
CA ILE A 70 -2.62 -10.28 11.43
C ILE A 70 -1.86 -10.63 10.16
N ALA A 71 -2.48 -10.43 9.00
CA ALA A 71 -1.86 -10.49 7.69
C ALA A 71 -1.60 -9.06 7.18
N ASP A 72 -0.38 -8.77 6.69
CA ASP A 72 -0.04 -7.54 5.98
C ASP A 72 0.06 -7.84 4.48
N MET A 73 -0.96 -7.44 3.75
CA MET A 73 -1.17 -7.77 2.33
C MET A 73 -0.46 -6.74 1.44
N GLY A 74 0.63 -7.16 0.78
CA GLY A 74 1.52 -6.26 0.05
C GLY A 74 2.43 -5.49 1.02
N CYS A 75 3.10 -6.22 1.91
CA CYS A 75 3.82 -5.64 3.05
C CYS A 75 5.08 -4.83 2.67
N GLY A 76 5.56 -4.94 1.44
CA GLY A 76 6.79 -4.29 1.00
C GLY A 76 7.97 -4.57 1.94
N ARG A 77 8.62 -3.51 2.41
CA ARG A 77 9.74 -3.56 3.38
C ARG A 77 9.30 -3.79 4.83
N GLY A 78 8.02 -4.07 5.08
CA GLY A 78 7.45 -4.49 6.36
C GLY A 78 7.31 -3.41 7.43
N GLY A 79 7.62 -2.15 7.15
CA GLY A 79 7.62 -1.08 8.16
C GLY A 79 6.27 -0.87 8.85
N PRO A 80 5.19 -0.57 8.11
CA PRO A 80 3.86 -0.35 8.67
C PRO A 80 3.33 -1.56 9.47
N GLY A 81 3.43 -2.78 8.90
CA GLY A 81 2.97 -3.99 9.58
C GLY A 81 3.72 -4.27 10.87
N GLN A 82 5.06 -4.11 10.88
CA GLN A 82 5.85 -4.27 12.11
C GLN A 82 5.50 -3.23 13.17
N TRP A 83 5.19 -1.99 12.77
CA TRP A 83 4.75 -0.96 13.69
C TRP A 83 3.41 -1.34 14.35
N ILE A 84 2.42 -1.78 13.52
CA ILE A 84 1.11 -2.22 14.02
C ILE A 84 1.25 -3.45 14.92
N ALA A 85 2.09 -4.43 14.54
CA ALA A 85 2.35 -5.60 15.38
C ALA A 85 2.92 -5.21 16.75
N ARG A 86 3.82 -4.22 16.83
CA ARG A 86 4.31 -3.69 18.11
C ARG A 86 3.23 -2.97 18.90
N ALA A 87 2.43 -2.14 18.23
CA ALA A 87 1.39 -1.35 18.89
C ALA A 87 0.27 -2.22 19.46
N THR A 88 -0.08 -3.30 18.77
CA THR A 88 -1.19 -4.20 19.16
C THR A 88 -0.76 -5.43 19.97
N GLY A 89 0.51 -5.84 19.86
CA GLY A 89 1.01 -7.10 20.42
C GLY A 89 0.62 -8.34 19.60
N ALA A 90 -0.02 -8.18 18.45
CA ALA A 90 -0.40 -9.28 17.57
C ALA A 90 0.80 -9.85 16.79
N ALA A 91 0.76 -11.13 16.47
CA ALA A 91 1.71 -11.75 15.56
C ALA A 91 1.42 -11.29 14.11
N LEU A 92 2.48 -11.11 13.30
CA LEU A 92 2.39 -10.61 11.92
C LEU A 92 2.83 -11.65 10.91
N VAL A 93 2.09 -11.81 9.83
CA VAL A 93 2.54 -12.46 8.60
C VAL A 93 2.47 -11.44 7.46
N GLY A 94 3.63 -11.07 6.91
CA GLY A 94 3.71 -10.18 5.75
C GLY A 94 3.76 -10.99 4.45
N ILE A 95 2.99 -10.57 3.47
CA ILE A 95 2.93 -11.16 2.13
C ILE A 95 3.28 -10.09 1.11
N ASP A 96 4.18 -10.39 0.19
CA ASP A 96 4.51 -9.54 -0.95
C ASP A 96 4.96 -10.41 -2.14
N ILE A 97 4.80 -9.90 -3.34
CA ILE A 97 5.29 -10.59 -4.55
C ILE A 97 6.78 -10.39 -4.77
N SER A 98 7.39 -9.35 -4.16
CA SER A 98 8.80 -9.02 -4.31
C SER A 98 9.66 -9.71 -3.25
N ASP A 99 10.51 -10.63 -3.68
CA ASP A 99 11.49 -11.26 -2.80
C ASP A 99 12.53 -10.27 -2.28
N VAL A 100 12.86 -9.24 -3.06
CA VAL A 100 13.76 -8.14 -2.65
C VAL A 100 13.15 -7.35 -1.49
N ALA A 101 11.87 -7.01 -1.57
CA ALA A 101 11.16 -6.34 -0.50
C ALA A 101 11.12 -7.20 0.77
N LEU A 102 10.78 -8.48 0.63
CA LEU A 102 10.70 -9.42 1.75
C LEU A 102 12.06 -9.67 2.42
N GLN A 103 13.16 -9.67 1.67
CA GLN A 103 14.49 -9.73 2.26
C GLN A 103 14.73 -8.53 3.18
N LYS A 104 14.43 -7.30 2.71
CA LYS A 104 14.57 -6.08 3.51
C LYS A 104 13.63 -6.06 4.72
N ALA A 105 12.41 -6.61 4.56
CA ALA A 105 11.47 -6.77 5.67
C ALA A 105 12.00 -7.72 6.76
N ARG A 106 12.61 -8.84 6.38
CA ARG A 106 13.26 -9.79 7.33
C ARG A 106 14.45 -9.15 8.04
N GLU A 107 15.27 -8.37 7.34
CA GLU A 107 16.39 -7.65 7.94
C GLU A 107 15.92 -6.65 9.00
N ARG A 108 14.88 -5.88 8.71
CA ARG A 108 14.24 -4.96 9.66
C ARG A 108 13.65 -5.67 10.87
N ALA A 109 13.07 -6.86 10.67
CA ALA A 109 12.41 -7.65 11.72
C ALA A 109 13.38 -8.28 12.74
N ARG A 110 14.69 -8.22 12.54
CA ARG A 110 15.69 -8.71 13.50
C ARG A 110 15.67 -7.97 14.85
N GLN A 111 14.98 -6.83 14.92
CA GLN A 111 14.77 -6.13 16.17
C GLN A 111 13.81 -6.93 17.07
N PRO A 112 14.11 -7.10 18.38
CA PRO A 112 13.29 -7.89 19.29
C PRO A 112 11.92 -7.23 19.55
N GLY A 113 10.98 -8.02 20.05
CA GLY A 113 9.69 -7.52 20.56
C GLY A 113 8.48 -7.75 19.68
N ILE A 114 8.63 -8.43 18.54
CA ILE A 114 7.49 -8.85 17.70
C ILE A 114 7.66 -10.28 17.21
N THR A 115 6.54 -10.99 17.07
CA THR A 115 6.47 -12.27 16.35
C THR A 115 6.10 -11.97 14.90
N VAL A 116 7.02 -12.18 13.95
CA VAL A 116 6.80 -11.87 12.55
C VAL A 116 7.38 -12.92 11.62
N SER A 117 6.66 -13.20 10.54
CA SER A 117 7.15 -14.01 9.41
C SER A 117 6.78 -13.36 8.08
N TYR A 118 7.48 -13.73 7.01
CA TYR A 118 7.28 -13.20 5.67
C TYR A 118 7.29 -14.32 4.65
N GLN A 119 6.34 -14.27 3.72
CA GLN A 119 6.27 -15.22 2.60
C GLN A 119 5.97 -14.52 1.29
N THR A 120 6.46 -15.11 0.19
CA THR A 120 6.14 -14.67 -1.16
C THR A 120 4.74 -15.11 -1.52
N GLY A 121 3.94 -14.20 -2.07
CA GLY A 121 2.57 -14.45 -2.51
C GLY A 121 1.96 -13.21 -3.14
N SER A 122 0.98 -13.38 -4.00
CA SER A 122 0.20 -12.26 -4.54
C SER A 122 -0.98 -11.92 -3.64
N PHE A 123 -1.51 -10.71 -3.80
CA PHE A 123 -2.64 -10.26 -2.99
C PHE A 123 -3.92 -11.09 -3.24
N ASP A 124 -4.08 -11.66 -4.42
CA ASP A 124 -5.19 -12.51 -4.84
C ASP A 124 -4.93 -14.02 -4.70
N SER A 125 -3.70 -14.38 -4.29
CA SER A 125 -3.28 -15.77 -4.06
C SER A 125 -2.14 -15.80 -3.05
N THR A 126 -2.49 -15.64 -1.77
CA THR A 126 -1.50 -15.50 -0.68
C THR A 126 -0.80 -16.79 -0.32
N GLY A 127 -1.40 -17.95 -0.57
CA GLY A 127 -0.94 -19.26 -0.07
C GLY A 127 -1.19 -19.47 1.43
N LEU A 128 -1.91 -18.56 2.10
CA LEU A 128 -2.25 -18.68 3.51
C LEU A 128 -3.48 -19.57 3.73
N ASP A 129 -3.57 -20.20 4.90
CA ASP A 129 -4.71 -21.01 5.28
C ASP A 129 -5.99 -20.18 5.49
N ALA A 130 -7.15 -20.76 5.10
CA ALA A 130 -8.45 -20.12 5.28
C ALA A 130 -8.79 -19.95 6.77
N ALA A 131 -9.49 -18.86 7.09
CA ALA A 131 -10.03 -18.57 8.43
C ALA A 131 -8.96 -18.66 9.56
N THR A 132 -7.73 -18.18 9.28
CA THR A 132 -6.60 -18.28 10.20
C THR A 132 -6.28 -16.95 10.88
N PHE A 133 -6.61 -15.81 10.24
CA PHE A 133 -6.20 -14.50 10.70
C PHE A 133 -7.32 -13.77 11.44
N ASP A 134 -6.93 -13.11 12.54
CA ASP A 134 -7.81 -12.28 13.37
C ASP A 134 -7.97 -10.86 12.82
N GLY A 135 -7.12 -10.47 11.88
CA GLY A 135 -7.19 -9.22 11.13
C GLY A 135 -6.30 -9.26 9.90
N ALA A 136 -6.55 -8.37 8.95
CA ALA A 136 -5.68 -8.12 7.82
C ALA A 136 -5.52 -6.62 7.60
N MET A 137 -4.39 -6.21 7.05
CA MET A 137 -4.11 -4.83 6.70
C MET A 137 -3.47 -4.72 5.32
N SER A 138 -3.52 -3.51 4.74
CA SER A 138 -2.78 -3.16 3.54
C SER A 138 -2.53 -1.65 3.49
N VAL A 139 -1.37 -1.23 3.03
CA VAL A 139 -1.00 0.19 2.95
C VAL A 139 -0.62 0.57 1.53
N ASP A 140 -1.51 1.30 0.85
CA ASP A 140 -1.29 1.88 -0.48
C ASP A 140 -0.89 0.84 -1.57
N VAL A 141 -1.53 -0.34 -1.59
CA VAL A 141 -1.22 -1.45 -2.50
C VAL A 141 -2.35 -1.76 -3.48
N ILE A 142 -3.60 -1.60 -3.06
CA ILE A 142 -4.78 -2.10 -3.79
C ILE A 142 -4.89 -1.47 -5.18
N TRP A 143 -4.44 -0.22 -5.35
CA TRP A 143 -4.41 0.44 -6.65
C TRP A 143 -3.63 -0.34 -7.72
N ALA A 144 -2.63 -1.13 -7.32
CA ALA A 144 -1.76 -1.91 -8.21
C ALA A 144 -2.33 -3.30 -8.55
N ILE A 145 -3.34 -3.78 -7.82
CA ILE A 145 -3.92 -5.11 -8.02
C ILE A 145 -4.79 -5.09 -9.30
N PRO A 146 -4.55 -5.98 -10.28
CA PRO A 146 -5.36 -6.01 -11.51
C PRO A 146 -6.84 -6.35 -11.22
N ASP A 147 -7.09 -7.43 -10.49
CA ASP A 147 -8.42 -7.87 -10.08
C ASP A 147 -8.64 -7.62 -8.58
N LYS A 148 -9.27 -6.48 -8.27
CA LYS A 148 -9.57 -6.10 -6.89
C LYS A 148 -10.59 -7.02 -6.22
N ARG A 149 -11.51 -7.60 -7.01
CA ARG A 149 -12.50 -8.56 -6.51
C ARG A 149 -11.82 -9.85 -6.04
N ALA A 150 -10.89 -10.39 -6.85
CA ALA A 150 -10.09 -11.55 -6.46
C ALA A 150 -9.26 -11.28 -5.20
N GLY A 151 -8.58 -10.12 -5.13
CA GLY A 151 -7.80 -9.72 -3.96
C GLY A 151 -8.64 -9.60 -2.68
N PHE A 152 -9.79 -8.96 -2.75
CA PHE A 152 -10.67 -8.86 -1.59
C PHE A 152 -11.31 -10.21 -1.21
N ALA A 153 -11.64 -11.07 -2.18
CA ALA A 153 -12.12 -12.42 -1.91
C ALA A 153 -11.07 -13.28 -1.21
N GLU A 154 -9.81 -13.18 -1.60
CA GLU A 154 -8.69 -13.84 -0.92
C GLU A 154 -8.52 -13.32 0.51
N THR A 155 -8.66 -12.01 0.72
CA THR A 155 -8.65 -11.42 2.06
C THR A 155 -9.79 -11.96 2.93
N VAL A 156 -11.02 -12.07 2.39
CA VAL A 156 -12.13 -12.73 3.08
C VAL A 156 -11.80 -14.18 3.42
N ARG A 157 -11.18 -14.91 2.49
CA ARG A 157 -10.88 -16.34 2.67
C ARG A 157 -9.96 -16.57 3.87
N ILE A 158 -8.89 -15.79 4.01
CA ILE A 158 -7.90 -15.96 5.09
C ILE A 158 -8.39 -15.47 6.46
N LEU A 159 -9.32 -14.52 6.50
CA LEU A 159 -9.86 -13.95 7.73
C LEU A 159 -10.81 -14.92 8.44
N LYS A 160 -10.78 -14.92 9.77
CA LYS A 160 -11.81 -15.54 10.62
C LYS A 160 -13.14 -14.78 10.48
N PRO A 161 -14.29 -15.43 10.74
CA PRO A 161 -15.58 -14.72 10.84
C PRO A 161 -15.49 -13.58 11.86
N GLY A 162 -15.99 -12.39 11.51
CA GLY A 162 -15.95 -11.21 12.35
C GLY A 162 -14.62 -10.43 12.38
N ALA A 163 -13.57 -10.99 11.80
CA ALA A 163 -12.26 -10.31 11.68
C ALA A 163 -12.33 -9.11 10.71
N ARG A 164 -11.43 -8.16 10.89
CA ARG A 164 -11.40 -6.89 10.15
C ARG A 164 -10.28 -6.86 9.12
N PHE A 165 -10.59 -6.22 8.00
CA PHE A 165 -9.62 -5.76 7.02
C PHE A 165 -9.55 -4.24 7.05
N VAL A 166 -8.37 -3.69 7.33
CA VAL A 166 -8.13 -2.24 7.42
C VAL A 166 -7.06 -1.85 6.43
N PHE A 167 -7.35 -0.87 5.57
CA PHE A 167 -6.39 -0.46 4.56
C PHE A 167 -6.44 1.03 4.26
N THR A 168 -5.34 1.55 3.71
CA THR A 168 -5.31 2.82 3.00
C THR A 168 -5.12 2.58 1.52
N ASP A 169 -5.78 3.37 0.66
CA ASP A 169 -5.60 3.33 -0.79
C ASP A 169 -6.08 4.63 -1.46
N TRP A 170 -5.84 4.73 -2.77
CA TRP A 170 -6.26 5.84 -3.61
C TRP A 170 -7.51 5.48 -4.41
N GLU A 171 -8.58 6.24 -4.20
CA GLU A 171 -9.75 6.27 -5.07
C GLU A 171 -9.55 7.31 -6.16
N ARG A 172 -9.80 6.96 -7.42
CA ARG A 172 -9.51 7.81 -8.58
C ARG A 172 -10.67 7.80 -9.56
N ASP A 173 -11.05 8.98 -10.03
CA ASP A 173 -12.00 9.17 -11.15
C ASP A 173 -11.27 9.18 -12.49
N LEU A 174 -10.04 9.68 -12.51
CA LEU A 174 -9.15 9.73 -13.67
C LEU A 174 -7.76 9.21 -13.30
N SER A 175 -7.04 8.71 -14.28
CA SER A 175 -5.64 8.31 -14.17
C SER A 175 -4.84 8.82 -15.36
N PRO A 176 -3.57 9.23 -15.17
CA PRO A 176 -2.72 9.58 -16.29
C PRO A 176 -2.57 8.43 -17.29
N PRO A 177 -2.29 8.71 -18.56
CA PRO A 177 -1.95 7.66 -19.54
C PRO A 177 -0.81 6.76 -19.04
N ASN A 178 -0.92 5.47 -19.28
CA ASN A 178 0.02 4.40 -18.83
C ASN A 178 0.01 4.11 -17.33
N TYR A 179 -0.95 4.64 -16.59
CA TYR A 179 -1.25 4.21 -15.21
C TYR A 179 -2.39 3.19 -15.19
N PRO A 180 -2.51 2.40 -14.11
CA PRO A 180 -3.66 1.53 -13.93
C PRO A 180 -4.97 2.32 -14.09
N PRO A 181 -6.03 1.72 -14.66
CA PRO A 181 -7.32 2.38 -14.83
C PRO A 181 -7.81 3.01 -13.53
N PRO A 182 -8.58 4.11 -13.61
CA PRO A 182 -9.18 4.71 -12.42
C PRO A 182 -10.10 3.71 -11.73
N PHE A 183 -10.07 3.73 -10.40
CA PHE A 183 -10.92 2.89 -9.56
C PHE A 183 -11.30 3.65 -8.29
N ARG A 184 -12.59 3.66 -7.95
CA ARG A 184 -13.10 4.38 -6.76
C ARG A 184 -14.14 3.60 -5.95
N ASP A 185 -14.50 2.41 -6.38
CA ASP A 185 -15.64 1.68 -5.79
C ASP A 185 -15.18 0.51 -4.92
N HIS A 186 -14.25 0.78 -4.00
CA HIS A 186 -13.78 -0.21 -3.02
C HIS A 186 -14.96 -0.78 -2.22
N LEU A 187 -15.92 0.08 -1.83
CA LEU A 187 -17.01 -0.31 -0.92
C LEU A 187 -17.98 -1.30 -1.57
N ALA A 188 -18.33 -1.09 -2.85
CA ALA A 188 -19.20 -2.02 -3.56
C ALA A 188 -18.54 -3.38 -3.73
N VAL A 189 -17.25 -3.42 -4.10
CA VAL A 189 -16.53 -4.68 -4.27
C VAL A 189 -16.34 -5.39 -2.93
N LEU A 190 -16.01 -4.69 -1.85
CA LEU A 190 -15.91 -5.26 -0.49
C LEU A 190 -17.22 -5.90 -0.05
N LYS A 191 -18.34 -5.18 -0.19
CA LYS A 191 -19.69 -5.72 0.13
C LYS A 191 -20.02 -6.96 -0.71
N ALA A 192 -19.70 -6.94 -2.00
CA ALA A 192 -19.97 -8.04 -2.91
C ALA A 192 -19.18 -9.32 -2.60
N VAL A 193 -18.06 -9.24 -1.87
CA VAL A 193 -17.28 -10.41 -1.46
C VAL A 193 -17.51 -10.82 0.00
N GLY A 194 -18.38 -10.12 0.76
CA GLY A 194 -18.79 -10.52 2.10
C GLY A 194 -18.19 -9.70 3.24
N PHE A 195 -17.83 -8.44 2.98
CA PHE A 195 -17.52 -7.48 4.02
C PHE A 195 -18.68 -6.54 4.34
N GLU A 196 -18.80 -6.16 5.60
CA GLU A 196 -19.57 -5.02 6.08
C GLU A 196 -18.61 -3.85 6.34
N ILE A 197 -18.97 -2.65 5.86
CA ILE A 197 -18.12 -1.46 6.01
C ILE A 197 -18.39 -0.82 7.37
N GLU A 198 -17.35 -0.72 8.20
CA GLU A 198 -17.41 -0.06 9.51
C GLU A 198 -16.86 1.38 9.45
N LEU A 199 -15.90 1.64 8.56
CA LEU A 199 -15.30 2.95 8.36
C LEU A 199 -14.97 3.17 6.88
N HIS A 200 -15.28 4.34 6.35
CA HIS A 200 -14.75 4.89 5.10
C HIS A 200 -14.47 6.38 5.32
N GLN A 201 -13.21 6.70 5.49
CA GLN A 201 -12.74 8.05 5.76
C GLN A 201 -11.91 8.56 4.59
N VAL A 202 -12.29 9.69 4.02
CA VAL A 202 -11.42 10.43 3.12
C VAL A 202 -10.36 11.14 3.95
N LEU A 203 -9.10 10.85 3.65
CA LEU A 203 -7.95 11.47 4.30
C LEU A 203 -7.76 12.86 3.69
N THR A 204 -8.06 13.86 4.48
CA THR A 204 -7.85 15.27 4.10
C THR A 204 -6.37 15.52 3.86
N ASP A 205 -6.05 16.56 3.11
CA ASP A 205 -4.68 16.99 2.79
C ASP A 205 -3.85 16.03 1.90
N ALA A 206 -4.32 14.80 1.63
CA ALA A 206 -3.56 13.84 0.82
C ALA A 206 -3.26 14.34 -0.60
N GLU A 207 -4.17 15.11 -1.23
CA GLU A 207 -3.92 15.79 -2.50
C GLU A 207 -2.81 16.84 -2.35
N ALA A 208 -2.95 17.74 -1.36
CA ALA A 208 -2.01 18.82 -1.12
C ALA A 208 -0.60 18.27 -0.83
N VAL A 209 -0.48 17.26 0.01
CA VAL A 209 0.79 16.60 0.33
C VAL A 209 1.41 15.94 -0.90
N ARG A 210 0.61 15.25 -1.72
CA ARG A 210 1.09 14.63 -2.95
C ARG A 210 1.56 15.68 -3.97
N ARG A 211 0.91 16.83 -4.01
CA ARG A 211 1.32 17.99 -4.82
C ARG A 211 2.68 18.49 -4.37
N VAL A 212 2.87 18.75 -3.07
CA VAL A 212 4.16 19.16 -2.50
C VAL A 212 5.25 18.14 -2.84
N PHE A 213 4.96 16.84 -2.72
CA PHE A 213 5.89 15.78 -3.08
C PHE A 213 6.37 15.90 -4.54
N TYR A 214 5.45 16.06 -5.50
CA TYR A 214 5.82 16.21 -6.91
C TYR A 214 6.51 17.54 -7.22
N GLU A 215 6.06 18.65 -6.63
CA GLU A 215 6.70 19.96 -6.78
C GLU A 215 8.17 19.94 -6.31
N LYS A 216 8.41 19.37 -5.14
CA LYS A 216 9.76 19.20 -4.59
C LYS A 216 10.63 18.28 -5.45
N MET A 217 10.06 17.20 -5.97
CA MET A 217 10.75 16.30 -6.89
C MET A 217 11.15 17.01 -8.20
N LEU A 218 10.25 17.78 -8.80
CA LEU A 218 10.50 18.53 -10.04
C LEU A 218 11.52 19.66 -9.82
N ALA A 219 11.49 20.32 -8.65
CA ALA A 219 12.45 21.37 -8.31
C ALA A 219 13.88 20.83 -8.15
N ARG A 220 14.06 19.52 -7.89
CA ARG A 220 15.36 18.85 -7.71
C ARG A 220 15.70 17.88 -8.83
N GLN A 221 15.25 18.17 -10.05
CA GLN A 221 15.46 17.28 -11.19
C GLN A 221 16.93 16.96 -11.45
N ASP A 222 17.85 17.94 -11.30
CA ASP A 222 19.28 17.74 -11.55
C ASP A 222 19.94 16.82 -10.48
N GLU A 223 19.47 16.90 -9.24
CA GLU A 223 19.89 16.01 -8.16
C GLU A 223 19.36 14.59 -8.42
N LEU A 224 18.11 14.47 -8.81
CA LEU A 224 17.48 13.19 -9.17
C LEU A 224 18.21 12.52 -10.34
N ILE A 225 18.60 13.28 -11.38
CA ILE A 225 19.36 12.77 -12.54
C ILE A 225 20.75 12.29 -12.09
N ARG A 226 21.41 13.03 -11.24
CA ARG A 226 22.75 12.67 -10.70
C ARG A 226 22.71 11.37 -9.91
N ASP A 227 21.66 11.19 -9.07
CA ASP A 227 21.57 10.07 -8.15
C ASP A 227 21.04 8.78 -8.80
N LEU A 228 20.12 8.91 -9.78
CA LEU A 228 19.47 7.78 -10.43
C LEU A 228 19.98 7.49 -11.85
N GLY A 229 20.70 8.44 -12.45
CA GLY A 229 20.97 8.46 -13.88
C GLY A 229 19.77 8.98 -14.70
N GLU A 230 20.08 9.49 -15.90
CA GLU A 230 19.12 10.21 -16.76
C GLU A 230 17.83 9.42 -17.02
N GLN A 231 17.94 8.16 -17.43
CA GLN A 231 16.77 7.35 -17.83
C GLN A 231 15.79 7.11 -16.66
N ALA A 232 16.29 6.72 -15.49
CA ALA A 232 15.46 6.44 -14.32
C ALA A 232 14.84 7.73 -13.74
N ALA A 233 15.60 8.83 -13.72
CA ALA A 233 15.13 10.13 -13.29
C ALA A 233 14.03 10.66 -14.20
N GLN A 234 14.20 10.61 -15.54
CA GLN A 234 13.20 11.09 -16.49
C GLN A 234 11.88 10.34 -16.38
N LEU A 235 11.90 9.05 -16.07
CA LEU A 235 10.68 8.29 -15.81
C LEU A 235 9.89 8.88 -14.62
N ARG A 236 10.57 9.19 -13.51
CA ARG A 236 9.96 9.78 -12.30
C ARG A 236 9.48 11.21 -12.51
N LEU A 237 10.28 12.01 -13.20
CA LEU A 237 9.91 13.40 -13.53
C LEU A 237 8.69 13.44 -14.46
N ARG A 238 8.62 12.53 -15.43
CA ARG A 238 7.46 12.39 -16.31
C ARG A 238 6.20 11.98 -15.52
N GLU A 239 6.35 11.06 -14.58
CA GLU A 239 5.28 10.68 -13.65
C GLU A 239 4.73 11.92 -12.92
N GLY A 240 5.59 12.69 -12.24
CA GLY A 240 5.16 13.89 -11.52
C GLY A 240 4.50 14.92 -12.42
N ARG A 241 5.07 15.18 -13.60
CA ARG A 241 4.49 16.09 -14.58
C ARG A 241 3.11 15.62 -15.06
N ALA A 242 2.92 14.31 -15.27
CA ALA A 242 1.63 13.76 -15.67
C ALA A 242 0.59 13.96 -14.56
N TRP A 243 0.88 13.57 -13.33
CA TRP A 243 -0.05 13.75 -12.21
C TRP A 243 -0.47 15.20 -11.97
N MET A 244 0.43 16.15 -12.17
CA MET A 244 0.19 17.58 -11.98
C MET A 244 -0.44 18.28 -13.19
N GLY A 245 -0.77 17.57 -14.27
CA GLY A 245 -1.36 18.13 -15.48
C GLY A 245 -0.40 18.93 -16.35
N LEU A 246 0.90 18.79 -16.18
CA LEU A 246 1.91 19.54 -16.94
C LEU A 246 2.20 18.93 -18.32
N ILE A 247 1.54 17.81 -18.68
CA ILE A 247 1.70 17.15 -19.99
C ILE A 247 0.48 17.38 -20.88
N ASP A 248 -0.73 17.15 -20.36
CA ASP A 248 -1.99 17.15 -21.12
C ASP A 248 -3.02 18.18 -20.59
N GLY A 249 -2.66 18.96 -19.57
CA GLY A 249 -3.53 19.97 -18.97
C GLY A 249 -4.55 19.40 -17.96
N VAL A 250 -4.56 18.10 -17.69
CA VAL A 250 -5.46 17.47 -16.73
C VAL A 250 -4.76 17.26 -15.39
N ASP A 251 -5.17 17.99 -14.37
CA ASP A 251 -4.65 17.84 -13.01
C ASP A 251 -5.25 16.60 -12.32
N TYR A 252 -4.61 15.45 -12.51
CA TYR A 252 -5.08 14.16 -11.99
C TYR A 252 -5.07 14.07 -10.46
N LEU A 253 -4.33 14.94 -9.77
CA LEU A 253 -4.34 14.98 -8.31
C LEU A 253 -5.71 15.36 -7.78
N LYS A 254 -6.42 16.30 -8.45
CA LYS A 254 -7.78 16.73 -8.10
C LYS A 254 -8.84 15.65 -8.33
N HIS A 255 -8.51 14.63 -9.14
CA HIS A 255 -9.37 13.48 -9.45
C HIS A 255 -9.01 12.24 -8.64
N SER A 256 -8.21 12.42 -7.59
CA SER A 256 -7.81 11.33 -6.69
C SER A 256 -7.98 11.75 -5.24
N ARG A 257 -8.44 10.82 -4.41
CA ARG A 257 -8.51 11.00 -2.97
C ARG A 257 -7.94 9.76 -2.28
N ARG A 258 -7.28 9.96 -1.17
CA ARG A 258 -6.78 8.87 -0.37
C ARG A 258 -7.80 8.54 0.72
N VAL A 259 -8.03 7.26 0.95
CA VAL A 259 -9.03 6.78 1.91
C VAL A 259 -8.40 5.84 2.92
N LEU A 260 -8.98 5.81 4.13
CA LEU A 260 -8.81 4.77 5.11
C LEU A 260 -10.14 4.03 5.24
N VAL A 261 -10.08 2.72 5.08
CA VAL A 261 -11.26 1.85 5.11
C VAL A 261 -11.06 0.77 6.17
N ALA A 262 -12.08 0.56 7.00
CA ALA A 262 -12.18 -0.62 7.85
C ALA A 262 -13.45 -1.39 7.49
N ALA A 263 -13.30 -2.69 7.23
CA ALA A 263 -14.38 -3.56 6.84
C ALA A 263 -14.31 -4.87 7.63
N ARG A 264 -15.45 -5.34 8.14
CA ARG A 264 -15.58 -6.55 8.94
C ARG A 264 -16.09 -7.71 8.09
N LYS A 265 -15.42 -8.85 8.14
CA LYS A 265 -15.92 -10.06 7.49
C LYS A 265 -17.24 -10.48 8.14
N VAL A 266 -18.33 -10.57 7.36
CA VAL A 266 -19.61 -11.09 7.85
C VAL A 266 -19.45 -12.57 8.16
N GLY A 267 -19.87 -13.00 9.34
CA GLY A 267 -20.01 -14.42 9.64
C GLY A 267 -21.05 -15.02 8.71
N HIS A 268 -20.76 -16.16 8.11
CA HIS A 268 -21.55 -16.88 7.11
C HIS A 268 -22.74 -16.10 6.54
N LEU A 269 -22.68 -15.72 5.27
CA LEU A 269 -23.90 -15.62 4.48
C LEU A 269 -24.55 -17.00 4.58
N LEU A 270 -25.63 -17.12 5.37
CA LEU A 270 -26.52 -18.27 5.28
C LEU A 270 -26.98 -18.35 3.83
N PRO A 271 -27.06 -19.55 3.27
CA PRO A 271 -27.42 -19.78 1.86
C PRO A 271 -28.74 -19.17 1.48
#